data_4140f5030bfdc909aec7b8a92e13f0c3
#
_entry.id   4140f5030bfdc909aec7b8a92e13f0c3
#
_cell.length_a   1.000
_cell.length_b   1.000
_cell.length_c   1.000
_cell.angle_alpha   90.00
_cell.angle_beta   90.00
_cell.angle_gamma   90.00
#
_symmetry.space_group_name_H-M   'P 1'
#
loop_
_entity.id
_entity.type
_entity.pdbx_description
1 polymer ?
#
loop_
_entity_poly.entity_id
_entity_poly.type
_entity_poly.pdbx_seq_one_letter_code
_entity_poly.pdbx_strand_id
1 'polypeptide(L)'
;MSQTSPNPVLLWVYRAAIVVADTWSWFFPSRRSLPASREVDIDAERDEQLLARCMSVSDEDWSPSSSWDKCAVETGWSPEAQAQELVCLQTNIPVPVIRQVLPMDDLCVLVMDYIPGRTLSTVWHTMSIWQKISTAVTLRRYVRELRSIHHPRGDIPGPLGEGREPLPCISSVLFTVEWGPFPSQHDFIQFFHTAKEKAAQPGGVALAWPSRKEAGALVFSHVDLAMCNLVVGDDGQLWLIDFGEAGFYPPWFEFVNMLGDQIVAAWGKERDAIWRALIPFICDPYVELYNYITTIPPYCL
;
A
#
# COMPACT_ATOMS: atom_id res chain seq x y z
N MET A 1 -24.19 -7.79 -16.31
CA MET A 1 -23.31 -8.80 -15.69
C MET A 1 -23.92 -9.23 -14.38
N SER A 2 -24.25 -10.51 -14.19
CA SER A 2 -24.89 -11.00 -12.96
C SER A 2 -23.92 -10.82 -11.80
N GLN A 3 -24.31 -10.03 -10.81
CA GLN A 3 -23.62 -9.97 -9.52
C GLN A 3 -23.78 -11.32 -8.84
N THR A 4 -22.76 -12.16 -8.92
CA THR A 4 -22.70 -13.36 -8.09
C THR A 4 -22.37 -12.92 -6.68
N SER A 5 -23.31 -13.09 -5.74
CA SER A 5 -23.01 -13.01 -4.32
C SER A 5 -21.78 -13.89 -4.02
N PRO A 6 -20.89 -13.46 -3.14
CA PRO A 6 -19.69 -14.24 -2.83
C PRO A 6 -20.11 -15.62 -2.35
N ASN A 7 -19.47 -16.67 -2.89
CA ASN A 7 -19.78 -18.04 -2.51
C ASN A 7 -19.54 -18.20 -0.99
N PRO A 8 -20.59 -18.52 -0.20
CA PRO A 8 -20.48 -18.56 1.26
C PRO A 8 -19.46 -19.63 1.73
N VAL A 9 -19.26 -20.69 0.97
CA VAL A 9 -18.25 -21.71 1.25
C VAL A 9 -16.84 -21.13 1.07
N LEU A 10 -16.62 -20.33 0.04
CA LEU A 10 -15.33 -19.69 -0.20
C LEU A 10 -15.00 -18.68 0.91
N LEU A 11 -15.98 -17.87 1.33
CA LEU A 11 -15.84 -16.97 2.47
C LEU A 11 -15.53 -17.72 3.77
N TRP A 12 -16.15 -18.87 4.00
CA TRP A 12 -15.87 -19.71 5.16
C TRP A 12 -14.45 -20.27 5.11
N VAL A 13 -14.00 -20.75 3.94
CA VAL A 13 -12.62 -21.24 3.74
C VAL A 13 -11.60 -20.13 4.01
N TYR A 14 -11.82 -18.92 3.51
CA TYR A 14 -10.96 -17.78 3.81
C TYR A 14 -10.91 -17.47 5.31
N ARG A 15 -12.06 -17.41 5.97
CA ARG A 15 -12.14 -17.16 7.42
C ARG A 15 -11.41 -18.24 8.23
N ALA A 16 -11.55 -19.51 7.87
CA ALA A 16 -10.83 -20.58 8.53
C ALA A 16 -9.30 -20.49 8.29
N ALA A 17 -8.88 -20.24 7.06
CA ALA A 17 -7.46 -20.03 6.71
C ALA A 17 -6.86 -18.83 7.45
N ILE A 18 -7.63 -17.75 7.59
CA ILE A 18 -7.28 -16.56 8.37
C ILE A 18 -6.99 -16.93 9.83
N VAL A 19 -7.90 -17.63 10.49
CA VAL A 19 -7.72 -18.03 11.90
C VAL A 19 -6.47 -18.89 12.08
N VAL A 20 -6.23 -19.83 11.17
CA VAL A 20 -5.05 -20.71 11.21
C VAL A 20 -3.77 -19.89 11.00
N ALA A 21 -3.74 -19.00 10.00
CA ALA A 21 -2.56 -18.18 9.71
C ALA A 21 -2.27 -17.20 10.86
N ASP A 22 -3.30 -16.60 11.43
CA ASP A 22 -3.17 -15.67 12.56
C ASP A 22 -2.62 -16.37 13.80
N THR A 23 -3.08 -17.58 14.07
CA THR A 23 -2.56 -18.41 15.17
C THR A 23 -1.12 -18.83 14.90
N TRP A 24 -0.80 -19.21 13.66
CA TRP A 24 0.54 -19.63 13.25
C TRP A 24 1.55 -18.47 13.32
N SER A 25 1.19 -17.28 12.88
CA SER A 25 2.07 -16.10 12.89
C SER A 25 2.49 -15.67 14.31
N TRP A 26 1.70 -16.01 15.33
CA TRP A 26 2.04 -15.77 16.74
C TRP A 26 3.23 -16.62 17.21
N PHE A 27 3.39 -17.84 16.67
CA PHE A 27 4.47 -18.74 17.04
C PHE A 27 5.77 -18.50 16.27
N PHE A 28 5.72 -17.79 15.13
CA PHE A 28 6.87 -17.52 14.28
C PHE A 28 7.00 -16.02 13.95
N PRO A 29 7.38 -15.18 14.94
CA PRO A 29 7.64 -13.77 14.69
C PRO A 29 8.81 -13.65 13.71
N SER A 30 8.66 -12.77 12.70
CA SER A 30 9.78 -12.46 11.81
C SER A 30 10.88 -11.78 12.62
N ARG A 31 12.08 -12.31 12.55
CA ARG A 31 13.25 -11.59 13.05
C ARG A 31 13.63 -10.55 12.01
N ARG A 32 13.65 -9.29 12.41
CA ARG A 32 14.28 -8.23 11.64
C ARG A 32 15.77 -8.47 11.64
N SER A 33 16.33 -8.95 10.53
CA SER A 33 17.75 -8.74 10.27
C SER A 33 17.85 -7.36 9.63
N LEU A 34 18.11 -6.34 10.43
CA LEU A 34 18.54 -5.07 9.86
C LEU A 34 19.77 -5.40 9.00
N PRO A 35 19.83 -5.03 7.72
CA PRO A 35 21.06 -5.08 6.99
C PRO A 35 22.07 -4.30 7.80
N ALA A 36 23.27 -4.87 8.01
CA ALA A 36 24.33 -4.15 8.67
C ALA A 36 24.54 -2.86 7.89
N SER A 37 24.09 -1.75 8.44
CA SER A 37 24.25 -0.44 7.84
C SER A 37 25.75 -0.18 7.74
N ARG A 38 26.32 -0.46 6.57
CA ARG A 38 27.57 0.20 6.23
C ARG A 38 27.18 1.66 6.00
N GLU A 39 27.64 2.51 6.90
CA GLU A 39 27.54 3.95 6.74
C GLU A 39 28.04 4.30 5.34
N VAL A 40 27.13 4.59 4.43
CA VAL A 40 27.47 5.32 3.23
C VAL A 40 27.59 6.76 3.73
N ASP A 41 28.77 7.34 3.59
CA ASP A 41 29.05 8.72 3.98
C ASP A 41 28.35 9.68 2.98
N ILE A 42 27.03 9.71 3.07
CA ILE A 42 26.20 10.64 2.29
C ILE A 42 26.38 12.06 2.82
N ASP A 43 26.77 12.20 4.09
CA ASP A 43 27.01 13.50 4.74
C ASP A 43 28.19 14.30 4.16
N ALA A 44 29.00 13.67 3.30
CA ALA A 44 30.14 14.34 2.65
C ALA A 44 29.77 15.10 1.37
N GLU A 45 28.62 14.86 0.77
CA GLU A 45 28.18 15.53 -0.45
C GLU A 45 27.17 16.64 -0.10
N ARG A 46 27.34 17.85 -0.67
CA ARG A 46 26.39 18.94 -0.45
C ARG A 46 25.06 18.60 -1.14
N ASP A 47 23.95 18.94 -0.49
CA ASP A 47 22.58 18.68 -0.97
C ASP A 47 22.37 19.09 -2.44
N GLU A 48 22.93 20.25 -2.86
CA GLU A 48 22.88 20.75 -4.24
C GLU A 48 23.58 19.81 -5.25
N GLN A 49 24.67 19.16 -4.85
CA GLN A 49 25.41 18.24 -5.73
C GLN A 49 24.64 16.92 -5.84
N LEU A 50 24.04 16.47 -4.75
CA LEU A 50 23.17 15.31 -4.69
C LEU A 50 21.94 15.49 -5.58
N LEU A 51 21.24 16.63 -5.44
CA LEU A 51 20.10 17.00 -6.28
C LEU A 51 20.46 17.09 -7.76
N ALA A 52 21.56 17.80 -8.10
CA ALA A 52 22.02 17.93 -9.47
C ALA A 52 22.33 16.57 -10.12
N ARG A 53 22.83 15.63 -9.33
CA ARG A 53 23.16 14.27 -9.75
C ARG A 53 21.90 13.42 -9.94
N CYS A 54 20.94 13.51 -9.02
CA CYS A 54 19.62 12.86 -9.15
C CYS A 54 18.87 13.34 -10.39
N MET A 55 18.92 14.66 -10.69
CA MET A 55 18.29 15.26 -11.86
C MET A 55 18.98 14.94 -13.19
N SER A 56 20.24 14.50 -13.17
CA SER A 56 21.03 14.20 -14.39
C SER A 56 20.91 12.75 -14.86
N VAL A 57 20.28 11.88 -14.08
CA VAL A 57 20.09 10.47 -14.45
C VAL A 57 18.80 10.35 -15.25
N SER A 58 18.92 10.06 -16.55
CA SER A 58 17.77 9.66 -17.37
C SER A 58 17.38 8.21 -17.04
N ASP A 59 16.09 7.89 -17.15
CA ASP A 59 15.55 6.53 -16.89
C ASP A 59 16.24 5.40 -17.68
N GLU A 60 16.92 5.74 -18.79
CA GLU A 60 17.65 4.80 -19.63
C GLU A 60 19.10 4.53 -19.16
N ASP A 61 19.67 5.43 -18.37
CA ASP A 61 21.10 5.38 -17.96
C ASP A 61 21.29 4.91 -16.50
N TRP A 62 20.25 4.42 -15.86
CA TRP A 62 20.32 3.94 -14.50
C TRP A 62 21.10 2.63 -14.43
N SER A 63 22.42 2.72 -14.47
CA SER A 63 23.29 1.59 -14.11
C SER A 63 23.88 1.85 -12.73
N PRO A 64 23.83 0.87 -11.82
CA PRO A 64 24.46 1.00 -10.51
C PRO A 64 25.97 1.13 -10.68
N SER A 65 26.51 2.33 -10.79
CA SER A 65 27.95 2.55 -10.91
C SER A 65 28.51 3.27 -9.69
N SER A 66 29.41 2.57 -9.06
CA SER A 66 30.44 2.98 -8.12
C SER A 66 30.01 3.34 -6.69
N SER A 67 29.54 4.50 -6.37
CA SER A 67 29.27 4.89 -4.96
C SER A 67 27.79 4.83 -4.57
N TRP A 68 26.89 4.69 -5.53
CA TRP A 68 25.44 4.62 -5.36
C TRP A 68 24.89 3.18 -5.27
N ASP A 69 25.73 2.17 -5.38
CA ASP A 69 25.34 0.75 -5.31
C ASP A 69 24.56 0.36 -4.04
N LYS A 70 24.34 1.32 -3.14
CA LYS A 70 23.70 1.10 -1.84
C LYS A 70 22.55 2.06 -1.51
N CYS A 71 22.27 3.05 -2.36
CA CYS A 71 21.19 4.00 -2.16
C CYS A 71 20.24 3.99 -3.35
N ALA A 72 18.95 3.96 -3.09
CA ALA A 72 17.90 4.26 -4.05
C ALA A 72 17.52 5.73 -3.90
N VAL A 73 17.16 6.37 -5.00
CA VAL A 73 16.72 7.76 -5.02
C VAL A 73 15.35 7.79 -5.68
N GLU A 74 14.39 8.38 -5.02
CA GLU A 74 13.02 8.48 -5.48
C GLU A 74 12.50 9.90 -5.26
N THR A 75 11.69 10.40 -6.19
CA THR A 75 10.93 11.64 -5.97
C THR A 75 9.65 11.28 -5.23
N GLY A 76 9.47 11.84 -4.05
CA GLY A 76 8.35 11.53 -3.19
C GLY A 76 7.72 12.78 -2.59
N TRP A 77 6.77 12.56 -1.69
CA TRP A 77 6.10 13.59 -0.92
C TRP A 77 6.58 13.54 0.53
N SER A 78 6.59 14.66 1.22
CA SER A 78 6.90 14.66 2.66
C SER A 78 6.04 13.65 3.46
N PRO A 79 4.74 13.47 3.18
CA PRO A 79 3.91 12.40 3.79
C PRO A 79 4.43 10.98 3.57
N GLU A 80 5.02 10.69 2.43
CA GLU A 80 5.62 9.38 2.13
C GLU A 80 6.79 9.07 3.05
N ALA A 81 7.73 10.02 3.18
CA ALA A 81 8.85 9.88 4.10
C ALA A 81 8.39 9.62 5.54
N GLN A 82 7.39 10.37 6.00
CA GLN A 82 6.81 10.20 7.35
C GLN A 82 6.14 8.84 7.51
N ALA A 83 5.42 8.36 6.49
CA ALA A 83 4.76 7.07 6.50
C ALA A 83 5.77 5.92 6.58
N GLN A 84 6.81 5.95 5.75
CA GLN A 84 7.86 4.94 5.74
C GLN A 84 8.66 4.92 7.04
N GLU A 85 9.01 6.08 7.59
CA GLU A 85 9.68 6.19 8.89
C GLU A 85 8.82 5.64 10.02
N LEU A 86 7.51 5.95 10.03
CA LEU A 86 6.57 5.44 11.03
C LEU A 86 6.50 3.90 11.01
N VAL A 87 6.44 3.30 9.83
CA VAL A 87 6.49 1.84 9.65
C VAL A 87 7.82 1.29 10.15
N CYS A 88 8.92 1.93 9.81
CA CYS A 88 10.26 1.54 10.27
C CYS A 88 10.37 1.53 11.80
N LEU A 89 9.78 2.51 12.47
CA LEU A 89 9.87 2.68 13.93
C LEU A 89 8.92 1.76 14.70
N GLN A 90 7.72 1.48 14.19
CA GLN A 90 6.67 0.81 14.95
C GLN A 90 6.41 -0.65 14.53
N THR A 91 7.05 -1.14 13.46
CA THR A 91 6.83 -2.51 12.98
C THR A 91 8.12 -3.28 12.80
N ASN A 92 7.99 -4.59 12.49
CA ASN A 92 9.11 -5.41 12.03
C ASN A 92 9.08 -5.65 10.52
N ILE A 93 8.30 -4.90 9.78
CA ILE A 93 8.23 -4.99 8.32
C ILE A 93 9.56 -4.52 7.74
N PRO A 94 10.21 -5.30 6.88
CA PRO A 94 11.38 -4.84 6.15
C PRO A 94 11.00 -3.69 5.21
N VAL A 95 11.54 -2.51 5.47
CA VAL A 95 11.38 -1.30 4.64
C VAL A 95 12.75 -0.66 4.48
N PRO A 96 13.06 0.01 3.35
CA PRO A 96 14.30 0.75 3.20
C PRO A 96 14.42 1.82 4.30
N VAL A 97 15.61 2.05 4.82
CA VAL A 97 15.83 3.15 5.75
C VAL A 97 16.05 4.43 4.94
N ILE A 98 15.25 5.46 5.22
CA ILE A 98 15.46 6.80 4.64
C ILE A 98 16.72 7.39 5.27
N ARG A 99 17.67 7.77 4.43
CA ARG A 99 18.95 8.36 4.82
C ARG A 99 18.89 9.87 4.79
N GLN A 100 18.22 10.42 3.79
CA GLN A 100 18.10 11.84 3.61
C GLN A 100 16.80 12.20 2.87
N VAL A 101 16.22 13.34 3.21
CA VAL A 101 15.09 13.94 2.52
C VAL A 101 15.53 15.32 2.04
N LEU A 102 15.57 15.50 0.73
CA LEU A 102 16.00 16.74 0.11
C LEU A 102 14.77 17.48 -0.42
N PRO A 103 14.48 18.70 0.05
CA PRO A 103 13.34 19.47 -0.44
C PRO A 103 13.57 19.90 -1.90
N MET A 104 12.52 19.79 -2.73
CA MET A 104 12.53 20.19 -4.13
C MET A 104 11.16 20.77 -4.49
N ASP A 105 11.01 22.08 -4.41
CA ASP A 105 9.73 22.80 -4.62
C ASP A 105 8.58 22.16 -3.80
N ASP A 106 7.56 21.65 -4.47
CA ASP A 106 6.38 20.98 -3.85
C ASP A 106 6.62 19.49 -3.58
N LEU A 107 7.76 18.94 -3.96
CA LEU A 107 8.16 17.55 -3.81
C LEU A 107 9.37 17.43 -2.90
N CYS A 108 9.81 16.21 -2.65
CA CYS A 108 11.10 15.93 -2.03
C CYS A 108 11.80 14.79 -2.77
N VAL A 109 13.11 14.76 -2.66
CA VAL A 109 13.91 13.61 -3.08
C VAL A 109 14.22 12.77 -1.87
N LEU A 110 13.81 11.51 -1.91
CA LEU A 110 14.08 10.53 -0.86
C LEU A 110 15.33 9.74 -1.22
N VAL A 111 16.33 9.82 -0.38
CA VAL A 111 17.54 8.97 -0.46
C VAL A 111 17.40 7.88 0.58
N MET A 112 17.37 6.63 0.14
CA MET A 112 17.13 5.48 1.01
C MET A 112 18.06 4.31 0.70
N ASP A 113 18.10 3.32 1.59
CA ASP A 113 18.87 2.10 1.38
C ASP A 113 18.39 1.37 0.12
N TYR A 114 19.34 1.01 -0.75
CA TYR A 114 19.03 0.12 -1.88
C TYR A 114 18.83 -1.32 -1.38
N ILE A 115 17.75 -1.95 -1.82
CA ILE A 115 17.43 -3.33 -1.49
C ILE A 115 17.87 -4.25 -2.63
N PRO A 116 18.96 -5.00 -2.47
CA PRO A 116 19.38 -6.00 -3.45
C PRO A 116 18.29 -7.07 -3.60
N GLY A 117 17.75 -7.24 -4.80
CA GLY A 117 16.68 -8.18 -5.03
C GLY A 117 15.91 -7.88 -6.32
N ARG A 118 14.74 -8.48 -6.45
CA ARG A 118 13.85 -8.28 -7.59
C ARG A 118 12.42 -8.06 -7.12
N THR A 119 11.68 -7.22 -7.84
CA THR A 119 10.27 -7.01 -7.53
C THR A 119 9.49 -8.31 -7.63
N LEU A 120 8.48 -8.46 -6.77
CA LEU A 120 7.62 -9.65 -6.78
C LEU A 120 6.96 -9.85 -8.14
N SER A 121 6.61 -8.77 -8.84
CA SER A 121 6.04 -8.81 -10.19
C SER A 121 6.93 -9.54 -11.18
N THR A 122 8.26 -9.38 -11.07
CA THR A 122 9.22 -10.03 -11.99
C THR A 122 9.45 -11.50 -11.68
N VAL A 123 9.35 -11.89 -10.41
CA VAL A 123 9.65 -13.28 -9.98
C VAL A 123 8.41 -14.14 -9.81
N TRP A 124 7.22 -13.55 -9.70
CA TRP A 124 5.97 -14.23 -9.37
C TRP A 124 5.66 -15.44 -10.26
N HIS A 125 5.89 -15.30 -11.58
CA HIS A 125 5.58 -16.38 -12.53
C HIS A 125 6.50 -17.60 -12.36
N THR A 126 7.70 -17.41 -11.83
CA THR A 126 8.67 -18.50 -11.59
C THR A 126 8.51 -19.13 -10.22
N MET A 127 7.73 -18.51 -9.31
CA MET A 127 7.53 -19.01 -7.96
C MET A 127 6.66 -20.25 -7.92
N SER A 128 7.05 -21.22 -7.09
CA SER A 128 6.20 -22.36 -6.76
C SER A 128 4.94 -21.91 -5.99
N ILE A 129 3.91 -22.75 -6.00
CA ILE A 129 2.68 -22.47 -5.25
C ILE A 129 2.94 -22.27 -3.74
N TRP A 130 3.90 -22.97 -3.18
CA TRP A 130 4.27 -22.83 -1.76
C TRP A 130 4.93 -21.49 -1.47
N GLN A 131 5.78 -21.00 -2.37
CA GLN A 131 6.36 -19.66 -2.25
C GLN A 131 5.28 -18.58 -2.35
N LYS A 132 4.33 -18.71 -3.27
CA LYS A 132 3.18 -17.80 -3.40
C LYS A 132 2.32 -17.78 -2.12
N ILE A 133 2.03 -18.95 -1.55
CA ILE A 133 1.30 -19.03 -0.28
C ILE A 133 2.10 -18.41 0.86
N SER A 134 3.40 -18.70 0.96
CA SER A 134 4.28 -18.11 1.97
C SER A 134 4.34 -16.58 1.88
N THR A 135 4.39 -16.04 0.65
CA THR A 135 4.31 -14.61 0.40
C THR A 135 2.99 -14.03 0.91
N ALA A 136 1.87 -14.68 0.62
CA ALA A 136 0.56 -14.23 1.11
C ALA A 136 0.45 -14.25 2.64
N VAL A 137 1.00 -15.27 3.30
CA VAL A 137 1.06 -15.35 4.77
C VAL A 137 1.92 -14.21 5.35
N THR A 138 3.06 -13.92 4.71
CA THR A 138 3.94 -12.81 5.10
C THR A 138 3.23 -11.48 4.94
N LEU A 139 2.57 -11.24 3.80
CA LEU A 139 1.82 -10.00 3.55
C LEU A 139 0.65 -9.83 4.52
N ARG A 140 -0.07 -10.91 4.83
CA ARG A 140 -1.12 -10.85 5.85
C ARG A 140 -0.57 -10.37 7.19
N ARG A 141 0.60 -10.86 7.60
CA ARG A 141 1.27 -10.39 8.81
C ARG A 141 1.62 -8.89 8.69
N TYR A 142 2.15 -8.45 7.55
CA TYR A 142 2.47 -7.04 7.33
C TYR A 142 1.23 -6.15 7.43
N VAL A 143 0.13 -6.51 6.78
CA VAL A 143 -1.14 -5.78 6.88
C VAL A 143 -1.60 -5.67 8.34
N ARG A 144 -1.43 -6.72 9.14
CA ARG A 144 -1.78 -6.68 10.58
C ARG A 144 -0.84 -5.79 11.38
N GLU A 145 0.46 -5.83 11.10
CA GLU A 145 1.45 -4.95 11.72
C GLU A 145 1.17 -3.49 11.35
N LEU A 146 0.91 -3.18 10.07
CA LEU A 146 0.51 -1.85 9.63
C LEU A 146 -0.73 -1.35 10.39
N ARG A 147 -1.76 -2.18 10.50
CA ARG A 147 -3.00 -1.84 11.23
C ARG A 147 -2.82 -1.65 12.73
N SER A 148 -1.71 -2.11 13.30
CA SER A 148 -1.37 -1.90 14.71
C SER A 148 -0.59 -0.60 14.98
N ILE A 149 -0.23 0.13 13.95
CA ILE A 149 0.46 1.41 14.06
C ILE A 149 -0.44 2.44 14.73
N HIS A 150 0.11 3.18 15.68
CA HIS A 150 -0.57 4.25 16.39
C HIS A 150 0.08 5.60 16.07
N HIS A 151 -0.75 6.59 15.79
CA HIS A 151 -0.29 7.95 15.54
C HIS A 151 -1.34 8.96 16.03
N PRO A 152 -0.95 10.16 16.51
CA PRO A 152 -1.90 11.20 16.95
C PRO A 152 -2.91 11.65 15.88
N ARG A 153 -2.61 11.42 14.61
CA ARG A 153 -3.51 11.66 13.48
C ARG A 153 -4.33 10.43 13.06
N GLY A 154 -4.24 9.33 13.78
CA GLY A 154 -4.90 8.09 13.39
C GLY A 154 -6.44 8.13 13.35
N ASP A 155 -7.04 9.23 13.75
CA ASP A 155 -8.47 9.53 13.66
C ASP A 155 -8.86 10.40 12.45
N ILE A 156 -7.88 10.85 11.64
CA ILE A 156 -8.06 11.69 10.45
C ILE A 156 -7.75 10.85 9.20
N PRO A 157 -8.69 10.71 8.24
CA PRO A 157 -8.44 9.96 7.02
C PRO A 157 -7.38 10.64 6.14
N GLY A 158 -6.56 9.83 5.50
CA GLY A 158 -5.59 10.29 4.51
C GLY A 158 -4.14 10.12 4.94
N PRO A 159 -3.22 10.70 4.15
CA PRO A 159 -1.78 10.64 4.38
C PRO A 159 -1.35 11.29 5.69
N LEU A 160 -0.13 10.97 6.13
CA LEU A 160 0.53 11.68 7.22
C LEU A 160 0.94 13.07 6.78
N GLY A 161 1.07 13.97 7.75
CA GLY A 161 1.53 15.33 7.51
C GLY A 161 1.88 16.03 8.82
N GLU A 162 2.44 17.20 8.73
CA GLU A 162 2.74 18.03 9.89
C GLU A 162 1.46 18.48 10.58
N GLY A 163 1.40 18.32 11.89
CA GLY A 163 0.24 18.73 12.70
C GLY A 163 -0.99 17.85 12.48
N ARG A 164 -2.19 18.43 12.64
CA ARG A 164 -3.48 17.73 12.55
C ARG A 164 -4.36 18.18 11.37
N GLU A 165 -3.86 19.00 10.50
CA GLU A 165 -4.61 19.43 9.32
C GLU A 165 -4.82 18.23 8.37
N PRO A 166 -6.06 17.96 7.93
CA PRO A 166 -6.31 16.87 7.01
C PRO A 166 -5.67 17.15 5.65
N LEU A 167 -5.11 16.13 5.03
CA LEU A 167 -4.50 16.20 3.71
C LEU A 167 -5.39 15.51 2.67
N PRO A 168 -5.28 15.88 1.39
CA PRO A 168 -5.95 15.16 0.31
C PRO A 168 -5.57 13.68 0.31
N CYS A 169 -6.55 12.82 0.10
CA CYS A 169 -6.34 11.39 -0.06
C CYS A 169 -5.90 11.07 -1.48
N ILE A 170 -4.99 10.13 -1.62
CA ILE A 170 -4.47 9.66 -2.90
C ILE A 170 -4.77 8.17 -3.04
N SER A 171 -5.12 7.74 -4.23
CA SER A 171 -5.21 6.32 -4.60
C SER A 171 -5.17 6.19 -6.11
N SER A 172 -4.11 5.63 -6.64
CA SER A 172 -3.91 5.37 -8.07
C SER A 172 -4.98 4.44 -8.68
N VAL A 173 -5.63 3.64 -7.84
CA VAL A 173 -6.61 2.64 -8.26
C VAL A 173 -8.03 3.19 -8.33
N LEU A 174 -8.43 3.94 -7.34
CA LEU A 174 -9.80 4.43 -7.25
C LEU A 174 -9.96 5.80 -7.91
N PHE A 175 -8.89 6.54 -8.07
CA PHE A 175 -8.96 7.95 -8.38
C PHE A 175 -7.89 8.39 -9.36
N THR A 176 -8.29 9.29 -10.25
CA THR A 176 -7.38 9.97 -11.16
C THR A 176 -6.93 11.33 -10.64
N VAL A 177 -7.46 11.73 -9.48
CA VAL A 177 -7.21 13.03 -8.83
C VAL A 177 -7.21 12.87 -7.30
N GLU A 178 -6.62 13.81 -6.61
CA GLU A 178 -6.66 13.92 -5.15
C GLU A 178 -8.08 14.21 -4.64
N TRP A 179 -8.43 13.67 -3.46
CA TRP A 179 -9.73 13.86 -2.82
C TRP A 179 -9.69 14.39 -1.42
N GLY A 180 -10.77 15.01 -1.04
CA GLY A 180 -10.89 15.62 0.25
C GLY A 180 -10.29 17.03 0.25
N PRO A 181 -9.55 17.44 1.28
CA PRO A 181 -9.27 16.66 2.50
C PRO A 181 -10.54 16.34 3.31
N PHE A 182 -10.49 15.24 4.07
CA PHE A 182 -11.60 14.80 4.91
C PHE A 182 -11.31 15.04 6.39
N PRO A 183 -12.09 15.89 7.08
CA PRO A 183 -11.87 16.17 8.50
C PRO A 183 -12.13 14.98 9.42
N SER A 184 -12.96 14.02 8.99
CA SER A 184 -13.30 12.85 9.78
C SER A 184 -13.59 11.62 8.92
N GLN A 185 -13.56 10.44 9.56
CA GLN A 185 -13.97 9.19 8.91
C GLN A 185 -15.42 9.25 8.39
N HIS A 186 -16.30 9.99 9.08
CA HIS A 186 -17.67 10.17 8.64
C HIS A 186 -17.71 10.89 7.29
N ASP A 187 -16.95 11.98 7.14
CA ASP A 187 -16.89 12.75 5.88
C ASP A 187 -16.33 11.92 4.74
N PHE A 188 -15.29 11.12 5.02
CA PHE A 188 -14.71 10.19 4.06
C PHE A 188 -15.73 9.15 3.57
N ILE A 189 -16.49 8.54 4.47
CA ILE A 189 -17.55 7.57 4.11
C ILE A 189 -18.70 8.28 3.38
N GLN A 190 -19.11 9.45 3.85
CA GLN A 190 -20.20 10.23 3.25
C GLN A 190 -19.89 10.64 1.80
N PHE A 191 -18.62 10.84 1.48
CA PHE A 191 -18.20 11.11 0.11
C PHE A 191 -18.61 9.96 -0.84
N PHE A 192 -18.37 8.69 -0.49
CA PHE A 192 -18.79 7.55 -1.31
C PHE A 192 -20.31 7.41 -1.40
N HIS A 193 -21.05 7.74 -0.34
CA HIS A 193 -22.50 7.78 -0.37
C HIS A 193 -23.01 8.82 -1.38
N THR A 194 -22.49 10.02 -1.29
CA THR A 194 -22.86 11.13 -2.18
C THR A 194 -22.53 10.82 -3.64
N ALA A 195 -21.34 10.24 -3.89
CA ALA A 195 -20.94 9.81 -5.22
C ALA A 195 -21.86 8.72 -5.78
N LYS A 196 -22.26 7.77 -4.92
CA LYS A 196 -23.22 6.72 -5.29
C LYS A 196 -24.60 7.26 -5.60
N GLU A 197 -25.10 8.21 -4.81
CA GLU A 197 -26.38 8.87 -5.04
C GLU A 197 -26.39 9.64 -6.37
N LYS A 198 -25.31 10.36 -6.68
CA LYS A 198 -25.13 11.03 -7.97
C LYS A 198 -25.11 10.07 -9.16
N ALA A 199 -24.56 8.86 -8.94
CA ALA A 199 -24.51 7.81 -9.95
C ALA A 199 -25.83 7.06 -10.14
N ALA A 200 -26.80 7.22 -9.23
CA ALA A 200 -28.05 6.48 -9.26
C ALA A 200 -28.90 6.85 -10.48
N GLN A 201 -29.17 5.85 -11.33
CA GLN A 201 -30.09 5.97 -12.44
C GLN A 201 -31.54 5.83 -11.93
N PRO A 202 -32.52 6.53 -12.52
CA PRO A 202 -33.93 6.32 -12.20
C PRO A 202 -34.32 4.85 -12.40
N GLY A 203 -34.81 4.19 -11.35
CA GLY A 203 -35.22 2.78 -11.38
C GLY A 203 -34.06 1.77 -11.12
N GLY A 204 -32.86 2.23 -10.84
CA GLY A 204 -31.74 1.37 -10.44
C GLY A 204 -31.92 0.80 -9.03
N VAL A 205 -31.37 -0.39 -8.80
CA VAL A 205 -31.36 -1.00 -7.45
C VAL A 205 -30.40 -0.21 -6.56
N ALA A 206 -30.94 0.41 -5.51
CA ALA A 206 -30.14 1.07 -4.49
C ALA A 206 -29.39 0.00 -3.68
N LEU A 207 -28.08 -0.12 -3.87
CA LEU A 207 -27.22 -0.90 -2.98
C LEU A 207 -27.09 -0.10 -1.68
N ALA A 208 -27.49 -0.70 -0.56
CA ALA A 208 -27.26 -0.11 0.75
C ALA A 208 -25.76 -0.21 1.10
N TRP A 209 -25.26 0.79 1.82
CA TRP A 209 -23.92 0.69 2.41
C TRP A 209 -23.88 -0.52 3.35
N PRO A 210 -22.89 -1.40 3.22
CA PRO A 210 -22.71 -2.50 4.15
C PRO A 210 -22.59 -1.99 5.59
N SER A 211 -23.08 -2.76 6.54
CA SER A 211 -23.37 -2.33 7.91
C SER A 211 -22.20 -1.59 8.60
N ARG A 212 -22.52 -0.73 9.59
CA ARG A 212 -21.56 0.04 10.41
C ARG A 212 -20.39 -0.78 11.00
N LYS A 213 -20.55 -2.10 11.15
CA LYS A 213 -19.49 -2.99 11.65
C LYS A 213 -18.31 -3.11 10.68
N GLU A 214 -18.52 -2.85 9.39
CA GLU A 214 -17.48 -2.91 8.36
C GLU A 214 -16.72 -1.59 8.19
N ALA A 215 -17.25 -0.49 8.75
CA ALA A 215 -16.54 0.79 8.70
C ALA A 215 -15.27 0.79 9.56
N GLY A 216 -15.25 0.05 10.71
CA GLY A 216 -14.08 -0.04 11.58
C GLY A 216 -13.51 1.32 12.02
N ALA A 217 -12.61 1.36 12.98
CA ALA A 217 -11.76 2.54 13.20
C ALA A 217 -10.74 2.67 12.06
N LEU A 218 -10.23 3.87 11.82
CA LEU A 218 -9.15 4.08 10.88
C LEU A 218 -7.92 3.28 11.32
N VAL A 219 -7.24 2.67 10.35
CA VAL A 219 -6.01 1.92 10.54
C VAL A 219 -4.98 2.40 9.54
N PHE A 220 -3.70 2.30 9.88
CA PHE A 220 -2.66 2.60 8.92
C PHE A 220 -2.68 1.56 7.80
N SER A 221 -2.71 2.03 6.56
CA SER A 221 -2.78 1.24 5.34
C SER A 221 -1.72 1.72 4.36
N HIS A 222 -1.19 0.80 3.57
CA HIS A 222 -0.24 1.13 2.50
C HIS A 222 -0.94 1.71 1.27
N VAL A 223 -2.13 1.21 0.98
CA VAL A 223 -3.04 1.57 -0.12
C VAL A 223 -2.59 1.06 -1.49
N ASP A 224 -1.29 0.98 -1.77
CA ASP A 224 -0.72 0.44 -3.02
C ASP A 224 0.11 -0.83 -2.77
N LEU A 225 -0.49 -1.87 -2.17
CA LEU A 225 0.12 -3.20 -2.01
C LEU A 225 0.12 -4.00 -3.32
N ALA A 226 0.76 -3.45 -4.34
CA ALA A 226 0.95 -4.08 -5.64
C ALA A 226 2.23 -4.93 -5.67
N MET A 227 2.31 -5.92 -6.58
CA MET A 227 3.52 -6.76 -6.71
C MET A 227 4.77 -5.98 -7.13
N CYS A 228 4.64 -4.79 -7.71
CA CYS A 228 5.77 -3.91 -8.06
C CYS A 228 6.37 -3.25 -6.81
N ASN A 229 5.56 -3.04 -5.76
CA ASN A 229 5.97 -2.41 -4.51
C ASN A 229 6.44 -3.42 -3.44
N LEU A 230 6.71 -4.64 -3.88
CA LEU A 230 7.23 -5.73 -3.06
C LEU A 230 8.52 -6.23 -3.66
N VAL A 231 9.62 -6.18 -2.90
CA VAL A 231 10.92 -6.68 -3.35
C VAL A 231 11.24 -7.97 -2.62
N VAL A 232 11.51 -9.02 -3.38
CA VAL A 232 12.09 -10.26 -2.86
C VAL A 232 13.60 -10.05 -2.81
N GLY A 233 14.11 -9.77 -1.62
CA GLY A 233 15.52 -9.50 -1.40
C GLY A 233 16.38 -10.74 -1.62
N ASP A 234 17.66 -10.55 -1.93
CA ASP A 234 18.65 -11.63 -2.06
C ASP A 234 18.86 -12.36 -0.73
N ASP A 235 18.49 -11.74 0.39
CA ASP A 235 18.43 -12.32 1.73
C ASP A 235 17.21 -13.24 1.96
N GLY A 236 16.31 -13.32 0.99
CA GLY A 236 15.06 -14.07 1.06
C GLY A 236 13.93 -13.37 1.82
N GLN A 237 14.12 -12.12 2.28
CA GLN A 237 13.08 -11.34 2.92
C GLN A 237 12.17 -10.67 1.87
N LEU A 238 10.93 -10.43 2.26
CA LEU A 238 9.98 -9.64 1.47
C LEU A 238 10.01 -8.20 2.00
N TRP A 239 10.48 -7.28 1.18
CA TRP A 239 10.59 -5.86 1.50
C TRP A 239 9.39 -5.11 0.93
N LEU A 240 8.90 -4.13 1.68
CA LEU A 240 7.82 -3.24 1.27
C LEU A 240 8.41 -1.87 0.94
N ILE A 241 8.04 -1.32 -0.20
CA ILE A 241 8.52 -0.03 -0.72
C ILE A 241 7.35 0.81 -1.23
N ASP A 242 7.58 2.08 -1.50
CA ASP A 242 6.61 3.02 -2.08
C ASP A 242 5.42 3.29 -1.15
N PHE A 243 5.60 4.21 -0.22
CA PHE A 243 4.60 4.63 0.75
C PHE A 243 3.85 5.90 0.33
N GLY A 244 3.90 6.27 -0.95
CA GLY A 244 3.33 7.52 -1.47
C GLY A 244 1.82 7.68 -1.24
N GLU A 245 1.08 6.57 -1.21
CA GLU A 245 -0.37 6.58 -0.95
C GLU A 245 -0.73 6.22 0.50
N ALA A 246 0.28 5.90 1.35
CA ALA A 246 0.05 5.38 2.68
C ALA A 246 -0.56 6.42 3.63
N GLY A 247 -1.40 5.93 4.54
CA GLY A 247 -2.07 6.78 5.51
C GLY A 247 -3.06 6.03 6.38
N PHE A 248 -3.91 6.79 7.09
CA PHE A 248 -4.96 6.23 7.92
C PHE A 248 -6.28 6.16 7.17
N TYR A 249 -6.78 4.95 6.97
CA TYR A 249 -8.00 4.68 6.20
C TYR A 249 -8.85 3.60 6.90
N PRO A 250 -10.15 3.47 6.54
CA PRO A 250 -10.93 2.32 7.01
C PRO A 250 -10.30 1.00 6.57
N PRO A 251 -10.36 -0.09 7.36
CA PRO A 251 -9.66 -1.34 7.09
C PRO A 251 -9.95 -1.98 5.73
N TRP A 252 -11.12 -1.70 5.16
CA TRP A 252 -11.55 -2.18 3.85
C TRP A 252 -10.83 -1.47 2.68
N PHE A 253 -10.23 -0.30 2.92
CA PHE A 253 -9.67 0.50 1.84
C PHE A 253 -8.47 -0.20 1.19
N GLU A 254 -7.59 -0.82 1.97
CA GLU A 254 -6.50 -1.66 1.47
C GLU A 254 -7.02 -2.79 0.55
N PHE A 255 -8.07 -3.50 0.98
CA PHE A 255 -8.67 -4.57 0.18
C PHE A 255 -9.22 -4.08 -1.15
N VAL A 256 -9.91 -2.94 -1.14
CA VAL A 256 -10.50 -2.35 -2.34
C VAL A 256 -9.43 -1.92 -3.32
N ASN A 257 -8.33 -1.32 -2.84
CA ASN A 257 -7.22 -0.91 -3.68
C ASN A 257 -6.47 -2.12 -4.25
N MET A 258 -6.05 -3.08 -3.43
CA MET A 258 -5.38 -4.30 -3.92
C MET A 258 -6.21 -5.05 -4.97
N LEU A 259 -7.54 -5.13 -4.78
CA LEU A 259 -8.40 -5.82 -5.72
C LEU A 259 -8.69 -4.98 -6.97
N GLY A 260 -8.74 -3.67 -6.81
CA GLY A 260 -8.95 -2.68 -7.87
C GLY A 260 -7.75 -2.59 -8.81
N ASP A 261 -6.53 -2.63 -8.32
CA ASP A 261 -5.29 -2.67 -9.12
C ASP A 261 -5.33 -3.82 -10.15
N GLN A 262 -5.97 -4.92 -9.80
CA GLN A 262 -6.19 -6.03 -10.72
C GLN A 262 -7.20 -5.72 -11.85
N ILE A 263 -7.96 -4.62 -11.76
CA ILE A 263 -8.96 -4.21 -12.76
C ILE A 263 -8.40 -3.14 -13.68
N VAL A 264 -7.62 -2.20 -13.14
CA VAL A 264 -6.99 -1.11 -13.88
C VAL A 264 -5.78 -1.66 -14.68
N ALA A 265 -6.04 -2.63 -15.56
CA ALA A 265 -5.04 -3.20 -16.46
C ALA A 265 -4.59 -2.20 -17.55
N ALA A 266 -4.74 -0.89 -17.34
CA ALA A 266 -4.29 0.15 -18.28
C ALA A 266 -2.77 0.16 -18.49
N TRP A 267 -2.01 -0.50 -17.62
CA TRP A 267 -0.55 -0.55 -17.66
C TRP A 267 0.01 -1.88 -18.20
N GLY A 268 -0.80 -2.69 -18.88
CA GLY A 268 -0.33 -3.92 -19.55
C GLY A 268 0.09 -5.06 -18.61
N LYS A 269 -0.20 -4.95 -17.31
CA LYS A 269 0.11 -6.01 -16.32
C LYS A 269 -0.93 -7.13 -16.42
N GLU A 270 -0.47 -8.37 -16.62
CA GLU A 270 -1.34 -9.55 -16.63
C GLU A 270 -2.04 -9.71 -15.27
N ARG A 271 -3.35 -9.99 -15.35
CA ARG A 271 -4.17 -10.32 -14.17
C ARG A 271 -3.80 -11.71 -13.67
N ASP A 272 -3.00 -11.81 -12.63
CA ASP A 272 -2.70 -13.12 -12.05
C ASP A 272 -3.87 -13.61 -11.19
N ALA A 273 -4.44 -14.75 -11.60
CA ALA A 273 -5.61 -15.33 -10.93
C ALA A 273 -5.29 -15.81 -9.51
N ILE A 274 -4.05 -16.27 -9.27
CA ILE A 274 -3.62 -16.74 -7.95
C ILE A 274 -3.43 -15.55 -7.03
N TRP A 275 -2.79 -14.47 -7.49
CA TRP A 275 -2.65 -13.24 -6.71
C TRP A 275 -4.02 -12.71 -6.29
N ARG A 276 -4.93 -12.56 -7.25
CA ARG A 276 -6.29 -12.11 -6.98
C ARG A 276 -7.04 -12.99 -5.97
N ALA A 277 -6.87 -14.31 -6.05
CA ALA A 277 -7.47 -15.24 -5.11
C ALA A 277 -6.88 -15.14 -3.69
N LEU A 278 -5.63 -14.67 -3.55
CA LEU A 278 -4.96 -14.51 -2.25
C LEU A 278 -5.31 -13.19 -1.56
N ILE A 279 -5.76 -12.15 -2.28
CA ILE A 279 -6.08 -10.83 -1.70
C ILE A 279 -7.07 -10.91 -0.53
N PRO A 280 -8.20 -11.65 -0.61
CA PRO A 280 -9.13 -11.78 0.52
C PRO A 280 -8.52 -12.44 1.76
N PHE A 281 -7.48 -13.25 1.58
CA PHE A 281 -6.72 -13.80 2.69
C PHE A 281 -5.74 -12.77 3.27
N ILE A 282 -5.11 -11.95 2.45
CA ILE A 282 -4.11 -10.95 2.87
C ILE A 282 -4.77 -9.83 3.68
N CYS A 283 -5.83 -9.20 3.16
CA CYS A 283 -6.41 -7.96 3.67
C CYS A 283 -7.76 -8.10 4.37
N ASP A 284 -8.25 -9.31 4.60
CA ASP A 284 -9.63 -9.65 4.96
C ASP A 284 -10.65 -9.37 3.81
N PRO A 285 -11.70 -10.18 3.70
CA PRO A 285 -12.64 -10.10 2.58
C PRO A 285 -13.72 -9.03 2.79
N TYR A 286 -13.55 -7.85 2.24
CA TYR A 286 -14.54 -6.77 2.21
C TYR A 286 -15.31 -6.73 0.88
N VAL A 287 -15.78 -7.89 0.42
CA VAL A 287 -16.35 -8.07 -0.92
C VAL A 287 -17.61 -7.20 -1.17
N GLU A 288 -18.44 -7.01 -0.15
CA GLU A 288 -19.65 -6.19 -0.27
C GLU A 288 -19.31 -4.71 -0.48
N LEU A 289 -18.32 -4.20 0.26
CA LEU A 289 -17.80 -2.84 0.11
C LEU A 289 -17.13 -2.63 -1.24
N TYR A 290 -16.31 -3.59 -1.67
CA TYR A 290 -15.72 -3.57 -2.99
C TYR A 290 -16.79 -3.47 -4.09
N ASN A 291 -17.83 -4.32 -4.04
CA ASN A 291 -18.93 -4.28 -4.99
C ASN A 291 -19.69 -2.96 -4.93
N TYR A 292 -19.89 -2.39 -3.74
CA TYR A 292 -20.54 -1.08 -3.59
C TYR A 292 -19.71 0.01 -4.29
N ILE A 293 -18.42 0.10 -3.99
CA ILE A 293 -17.54 1.16 -4.49
C ILE A 293 -17.32 1.04 -6.00
N THR A 294 -17.08 -0.15 -6.52
CA THR A 294 -16.84 -0.35 -7.96
C THR A 294 -18.08 -0.14 -8.84
N THR A 295 -19.25 -0.01 -8.24
CA THR A 295 -20.47 0.43 -8.97
C THR A 295 -20.62 1.94 -9.04
N ILE A 296 -19.73 2.71 -8.41
CA ILE A 296 -19.67 4.17 -8.55
C ILE A 296 -18.83 4.46 -9.80
N PRO A 297 -19.39 5.15 -10.80
CA PRO A 297 -18.60 5.51 -11.98
C PRO A 297 -17.46 6.46 -11.61
N PRO A 298 -16.26 6.31 -12.22
CA PRO A 298 -15.10 7.15 -11.89
C PRO A 298 -15.36 8.67 -11.99
N TYR A 299 -16.20 9.09 -12.93
CA TYR A 299 -16.56 10.52 -13.08
C TYR A 299 -17.51 11.05 -11.99
N CYS A 300 -18.01 10.20 -11.08
CA CYS A 300 -18.80 10.57 -9.91
C CYS A 300 -17.93 10.64 -8.64
N LEU A 301 -16.78 10.06 -8.72
CA LEU A 301 -15.74 10.12 -7.70
C LEU A 301 -14.79 11.28 -8.01
#